data_201fb563d6d34c79c2e961a420ad27ed
#
_entry.id   201fb563d6d34c79c2e961a420ad27ed
#
_cell.length_a   1.000
_cell.length_b   1.000
_cell.length_c   1.000
_cell.angle_alpha   90.00
_cell.angle_beta   90.00
_cell.angle_gamma   90.00
#
_symmetry.space_group_name_H-M   'P 1'
#
loop_
_entity.id
_entity.type
_entity.pdbx_description
1 polymer ?
#
loop_
_entity_poly.entity_id
_entity_poly.type
_entity_poly.pdbx_seq_one_letter_code
_entity_poly.pdbx_strand_id
1 'polypeptide(L)'
;MVTWRGLNNFYAIGLPKIQMGAIVPSYYLFIGQLVDPKNQKNLTEERLIELNKIDVKQLPLEQAIRYVKGDGKRTLYIFTDPNCPYCQKLEQYMTAIDNVTVYLFPFPLKTLHPQAEEIANKIWCAKNQYEAWEDYMLHRKTPKNSGQCSTPIQKNLILGQKLQINGTPTLFLKNGVRIAGMPQNAEQIEQLLNSGKQSK
;
A
#
# COMPACT_ATOMS: atom_id res chain seq x y z
N MET A 1 28.49 -18.02 10.00
CA MET A 1 27.30 -17.99 9.14
C MET A 1 26.25 -17.15 9.85
N VAL A 2 25.90 -16.00 9.29
CA VAL A 2 24.90 -15.09 9.92
C VAL A 2 23.54 -15.47 9.37
N THR A 3 22.65 -15.96 10.21
CA THR A 3 21.27 -16.28 9.82
C THR A 3 20.34 -15.17 10.31
N TRP A 4 19.61 -14.57 9.37
CA TRP A 4 18.60 -13.56 9.64
C TRP A 4 17.24 -14.22 9.78
N ARG A 5 16.58 -14.06 10.91
CA ARG A 5 15.16 -14.38 11.08
C ARG A 5 14.45 -13.13 11.56
N GLY A 6 13.55 -12.61 10.74
CA GLY A 6 12.72 -11.46 11.10
C GLY A 6 11.41 -11.91 11.75
N LEU A 7 11.09 -11.34 12.89
CA LEU A 7 9.77 -11.36 13.53
C LEU A 7 9.42 -9.90 13.86
N ASN A 8 8.45 -9.34 13.14
CA ASN A 8 7.83 -8.03 13.46
C ASN A 8 8.80 -6.95 13.98
N ASN A 9 9.75 -6.50 13.14
CA ASN A 9 10.77 -5.48 13.45
C ASN A 9 11.91 -5.92 14.39
N PHE A 10 12.05 -7.21 14.68
CA PHE A 10 13.18 -7.74 15.44
C PHE A 10 14.10 -8.57 14.54
N TYR A 11 15.39 -8.32 14.61
CA TYR A 11 16.42 -9.12 13.93
C TYR A 11 17.34 -9.75 14.95
N ALA A 12 17.44 -11.08 14.95
CA ALA A 12 18.42 -11.78 15.76
C ALA A 12 19.70 -12.01 14.96
N ILE A 13 20.82 -11.51 15.45
CA ILE A 13 22.14 -11.77 14.91
C ILE A 13 22.80 -12.79 15.86
N GLY A 14 22.96 -14.02 15.37
CA GLY A 14 23.71 -15.04 16.11
C GLY A 14 25.20 -14.88 15.82
N LEU A 15 25.99 -14.48 16.80
CA LEU A 15 27.46 -14.52 16.75
C LEU A 15 27.95 -15.68 17.60
N PRO A 16 28.76 -16.60 17.09
CA PRO A 16 29.37 -17.62 17.93
C PRO A 16 30.40 -16.97 18.86
N LYS A 17 30.21 -17.11 20.16
CA LYS A 17 31.19 -16.71 21.15
C LYS A 17 32.05 -17.95 21.45
N ILE A 18 33.33 -17.91 21.08
CA ILE A 18 34.28 -18.97 21.42
C ILE A 18 34.81 -18.66 22.80
N GLN A 19 34.37 -19.42 23.80
CA GLN A 19 35.00 -19.48 25.11
C GLN A 19 35.78 -20.81 25.21
N MET A 20 37.02 -20.77 25.74
CA MET A 20 37.80 -21.98 25.93
C MET A 20 37.00 -22.96 26.83
N GLY A 21 36.61 -24.10 26.26
CA GLY A 21 35.97 -25.20 26.95
C GLY A 21 34.49 -25.46 26.69
N ALA A 22 33.73 -24.54 26.09
CA ALA A 22 32.33 -24.79 25.70
C ALA A 22 31.89 -23.83 24.60
N ILE A 23 31.29 -24.34 23.53
CA ILE A 23 30.57 -23.51 22.54
C ILE A 23 29.16 -23.33 23.10
N VAL A 24 28.92 -22.17 23.71
CA VAL A 24 27.57 -21.76 24.09
C VAL A 24 27.07 -20.81 23.01
N PRO A 25 26.01 -21.14 22.24
CA PRO A 25 25.46 -20.22 21.27
C PRO A 25 24.84 -19.03 22.03
N SER A 26 25.48 -17.87 21.94
CA SER A 26 24.93 -16.63 22.48
C SER A 26 24.12 -15.93 21.40
N TYR A 27 22.88 -15.61 21.70
CA TYR A 27 22.01 -14.85 20.82
C TYR A 27 21.95 -13.42 21.34
N TYR A 28 22.19 -12.48 20.45
CA TYR A 28 22.02 -11.05 20.75
C TYR A 28 20.82 -10.53 19.96
N LEU A 29 19.93 -9.82 20.64
CA LEU A 29 18.83 -9.10 20.01
C LEU A 29 19.30 -7.68 19.71
N PHE A 30 19.33 -7.31 18.43
CA PHE A 30 19.57 -5.93 18.02
C PHE A 30 18.24 -5.26 17.68
N ILE A 31 17.96 -4.15 18.37
CA ILE A 31 16.77 -3.31 18.11
C ILE A 31 17.28 -1.98 17.58
N GLY A 32 17.01 -1.67 16.31
CA GLY A 32 17.47 -0.42 15.68
C GLY A 32 17.56 -0.53 14.15
N GLN A 33 18.24 0.45 13.58
CA GLN A 33 18.49 0.50 12.14
C GLN A 33 19.97 0.21 11.86
N LEU A 34 20.21 -0.60 10.84
CA LEU A 34 21.55 -0.86 10.32
C LEU A 34 21.78 -0.01 9.09
N VAL A 35 22.70 0.95 9.20
CA VAL A 35 23.06 1.86 8.11
C VAL A 35 24.48 1.56 7.65
N ASP A 36 24.69 1.41 6.34
CA ASP A 36 26.04 1.33 5.75
C ASP A 36 26.66 2.74 5.72
N PRO A 37 27.74 3.00 6.50
CA PRO A 37 28.33 4.32 6.58
C PRO A 37 29.03 4.78 5.31
N LYS A 38 29.38 3.86 4.38
CA LYS A 38 30.08 4.18 3.14
C LYS A 38 29.17 4.82 2.10
N ASN A 39 27.93 4.38 2.02
CA ASN A 39 26.95 4.82 1.02
C ASN A 39 25.65 5.38 1.64
N GLN A 40 25.59 5.48 2.98
CA GLN A 40 24.46 5.96 3.76
C GLN A 40 23.17 5.16 3.54
N LYS A 41 23.25 3.92 3.06
CA LYS A 41 22.08 3.07 2.84
C LYS A 41 21.57 2.49 4.15
N ASN A 42 20.26 2.60 4.35
CA ASN A 42 19.58 1.95 5.45
C ASN A 42 19.22 0.51 5.07
N LEU A 43 20.12 -0.43 5.44
CA LEU A 43 19.96 -1.85 5.10
C LEU A 43 18.74 -2.49 5.78
N THR A 44 18.36 -1.98 6.95
CA THR A 44 17.14 -2.43 7.64
C THR A 44 15.90 -2.04 6.84
N GLU A 45 15.83 -0.81 6.38
CA GLU A 45 14.71 -0.31 5.57
C GLU A 45 14.62 -1.05 4.23
N GLU A 46 15.74 -1.19 3.51
CA GLU A 46 15.78 -1.97 2.26
C GLU A 46 15.25 -3.40 2.48
N ARG A 47 15.66 -4.03 3.57
CA ARG A 47 15.20 -5.40 3.89
C ARG A 47 13.72 -5.44 4.25
N LEU A 48 13.22 -4.46 4.99
CA LEU A 48 11.80 -4.36 5.33
C LEU A 48 10.94 -4.14 4.09
N ILE A 49 11.38 -3.29 3.15
CA ILE A 49 10.72 -3.10 1.86
C ILE A 49 10.61 -4.44 1.13
N GLU A 50 11.70 -5.21 1.02
CA GLU A 50 11.70 -6.51 0.35
C GLU A 50 10.77 -7.53 1.02
N LEU A 51 10.80 -7.61 2.36
CA LEU A 51 9.96 -8.55 3.12
C LEU A 51 8.46 -8.21 3.07
N ASN A 52 8.12 -6.94 2.84
CA ASN A 52 6.74 -6.47 2.77
C ASN A 52 6.20 -6.36 1.32
N LYS A 53 6.99 -6.76 0.32
CA LYS A 53 6.51 -6.86 -1.06
C LYS A 53 5.40 -7.90 -1.18
N ILE A 54 4.44 -7.60 -2.03
CA ILE A 54 3.38 -8.54 -2.41
C ILE A 54 3.55 -8.98 -3.87
N ASP A 55 3.01 -10.12 -4.21
CA ASP A 55 2.82 -10.49 -5.61
C ASP A 55 1.55 -9.83 -6.15
N VAL A 56 1.72 -8.70 -6.83
CA VAL A 56 0.60 -7.92 -7.39
C VAL A 56 -0.20 -8.69 -8.46
N LYS A 57 0.35 -9.77 -9.02
CA LYS A 57 -0.38 -10.63 -9.98
C LYS A 57 -1.51 -11.42 -9.32
N GLN A 58 -1.45 -11.58 -8.00
CA GLN A 58 -2.48 -12.26 -7.21
C GLN A 58 -3.60 -11.32 -6.74
N LEU A 59 -3.48 -10.01 -7.02
CA LEU A 59 -4.55 -9.07 -6.69
C LEU A 59 -5.78 -9.33 -7.56
N PRO A 60 -6.97 -9.44 -6.97
CA PRO A 60 -8.24 -9.64 -7.69
C PRO A 60 -8.70 -8.32 -8.32
N LEU A 61 -8.21 -8.03 -9.52
CA LEU A 61 -8.40 -6.72 -10.18
C LEU A 61 -9.87 -6.40 -10.46
N GLU A 62 -10.72 -7.41 -10.56
CA GLU A 62 -12.17 -7.27 -10.68
C GLU A 62 -12.85 -6.66 -9.45
N GLN A 63 -12.14 -6.59 -8.33
CA GLN A 63 -12.61 -5.97 -7.09
C GLN A 63 -12.17 -4.50 -6.97
N ALA A 64 -11.50 -3.96 -8.00
CA ALA A 64 -11.00 -2.59 -8.03
C ALA A 64 -11.75 -1.73 -9.06
N ILE A 65 -11.91 -0.46 -8.73
CA ILE A 65 -12.27 0.56 -9.71
C ILE A 65 -11.01 0.85 -10.54
N ARG A 66 -11.09 0.61 -11.85
CA ARG A 66 -9.95 0.81 -12.75
C ARG A 66 -10.12 2.09 -13.56
N TYR A 67 -9.07 2.89 -13.63
CA TYR A 67 -8.98 3.99 -14.58
C TYR A 67 -7.59 4.12 -15.19
N VAL A 68 -7.50 4.81 -16.33
CA VAL A 68 -6.26 5.01 -17.07
C VAL A 68 -6.13 6.48 -17.42
N LYS A 69 -4.96 7.04 -17.17
CA LYS A 69 -4.55 8.37 -17.64
C LYS A 69 -3.40 8.21 -18.61
N GLY A 70 -3.42 9.00 -19.70
CA GLY A 70 -2.41 8.96 -20.74
C GLY A 70 -2.23 7.56 -21.34
N ASP A 71 -0.97 7.11 -21.50
CA ASP A 71 -0.63 5.81 -22.09
C ASP A 71 -0.79 4.60 -21.16
N GLY A 72 -1.05 4.84 -19.88
CA GLY A 72 -1.31 3.80 -18.88
C GLY A 72 -0.17 2.83 -18.59
N LYS A 73 1.06 3.10 -19.04
CA LYS A 73 2.18 2.13 -18.93
C LYS A 73 2.65 1.85 -17.52
N ARG A 74 2.48 2.80 -16.62
CA ARG A 74 2.79 2.63 -15.20
C ARG A 74 1.56 2.09 -14.47
N THR A 75 1.74 1.31 -13.43
CA THR A 75 0.62 0.72 -12.69
C THR A 75 0.72 1.04 -11.21
N LEU A 76 -0.41 1.41 -10.62
CA LEU A 76 -0.55 1.70 -9.20
C LEU A 76 -1.80 1.00 -8.66
N TYR A 77 -1.66 0.36 -7.50
CA TYR A 77 -2.76 -0.26 -6.77
C TYR A 77 -2.94 0.50 -5.46
N ILE A 78 -4.16 0.92 -5.14
CA ILE A 78 -4.44 1.78 -3.99
C ILE A 78 -5.59 1.20 -3.17
N PHE A 79 -5.34 0.84 -1.92
CA PHE A 79 -6.38 0.57 -0.94
C PHE A 79 -6.78 1.90 -0.29
N THR A 80 -8.04 2.26 -0.42
CA THR A 80 -8.49 3.63 -0.18
C THR A 80 -9.87 3.68 0.45
N ASP A 81 -10.05 4.65 1.33
CA ASP A 81 -11.31 4.90 2.06
C ASP A 81 -11.88 6.25 1.60
N PRO A 82 -13.15 6.29 1.15
CA PRO A 82 -13.76 7.52 0.64
C PRO A 82 -13.84 8.65 1.67
N ASN A 83 -13.88 8.32 2.96
CA ASN A 83 -13.99 9.31 4.02
C ASN A 83 -12.65 9.64 4.71
N CYS A 84 -11.56 9.00 4.30
CA CYS A 84 -10.23 9.28 4.83
C CYS A 84 -9.67 10.59 4.26
N PRO A 85 -9.30 11.59 5.11
CA PRO A 85 -8.75 12.86 4.64
C PRO A 85 -7.45 12.71 3.84
N TYR A 86 -6.61 11.75 4.22
CA TYR A 86 -5.36 11.46 3.51
C TYR A 86 -5.60 10.84 2.14
N CYS A 87 -6.67 10.02 2.00
CA CYS A 87 -7.08 9.49 0.70
C CYS A 87 -7.59 10.59 -0.23
N GLN A 88 -8.33 11.57 0.31
CA GLN A 88 -8.74 12.75 -0.45
C GLN A 88 -7.56 13.56 -0.92
N LYS A 89 -6.59 13.78 -0.04
CA LYS A 89 -5.38 14.52 -0.39
C LYS A 89 -4.57 13.80 -1.45
N LEU A 90 -4.47 12.47 -1.36
CA LEU A 90 -3.86 11.65 -2.39
C LEU A 90 -4.57 11.84 -3.74
N GLU A 91 -5.90 11.82 -3.77
CA GLU A 91 -6.66 12.00 -5.02
C GLU A 91 -6.40 13.39 -5.64
N GLN A 92 -6.27 14.45 -4.83
CA GLN A 92 -5.85 15.76 -5.32
C GLN A 92 -4.46 15.72 -6.00
N TYR A 93 -3.49 14.97 -5.43
CA TYR A 93 -2.18 14.81 -6.06
C TYR A 93 -2.26 13.97 -7.34
N MET A 94 -3.12 12.96 -7.35
CA MET A 94 -3.33 12.11 -8.53
C MET A 94 -3.90 12.87 -9.73
N THR A 95 -4.51 14.06 -9.54
CA THR A 95 -4.94 14.90 -10.69
C THR A 95 -3.78 15.32 -11.57
N ALA A 96 -2.59 15.53 -11.00
CA ALA A 96 -1.37 15.93 -11.72
C ALA A 96 -0.56 14.74 -12.28
N ILE A 97 -0.95 13.50 -11.95
CA ILE A 97 -0.25 12.29 -12.42
C ILE A 97 -0.86 11.83 -13.74
N ASP A 98 -0.01 11.51 -14.70
CA ASP A 98 -0.39 11.02 -16.02
C ASP A 98 0.32 9.69 -16.36
N ASN A 99 0.00 9.09 -17.53
CA ASN A 99 0.63 7.86 -18.02
C ASN A 99 0.60 6.70 -17.01
N VAL A 100 -0.54 6.51 -16.34
CA VAL A 100 -0.73 5.53 -15.28
C VAL A 100 -2.06 4.78 -15.41
N THR A 101 -2.03 3.47 -15.17
CA THR A 101 -3.21 2.65 -14.89
C THR A 101 -3.33 2.51 -13.37
N VAL A 102 -4.46 2.90 -12.81
CA VAL A 102 -4.73 2.82 -11.38
C VAL A 102 -5.84 1.82 -11.10
N TYR A 103 -5.64 1.01 -10.07
CA TYR A 103 -6.62 0.10 -9.50
C TYR A 103 -6.93 0.53 -8.07
N LEU A 104 -8.11 1.13 -7.88
CA LEU A 104 -8.59 1.56 -6.56
C LEU A 104 -9.40 0.44 -5.92
N PHE A 105 -8.90 -0.11 -4.82
CA PHE A 105 -9.61 -1.07 -3.99
C PHE A 105 -10.34 -0.32 -2.87
N PRO A 106 -11.68 -0.18 -2.94
CA PRO A 106 -12.43 0.44 -1.85
C PRO A 106 -12.23 -0.35 -0.55
N PHE A 107 -11.70 0.33 0.46
CA PHE A 107 -11.30 -0.26 1.75
C PHE A 107 -11.78 0.63 2.91
N PRO A 108 -13.10 0.72 3.14
CA PRO A 108 -13.67 1.60 4.16
C PRO A 108 -13.34 1.13 5.57
N LEU A 109 -12.71 2.00 6.37
CA LEU A 109 -12.37 1.75 7.77
C LEU A 109 -13.52 2.20 8.67
N LYS A 110 -14.58 1.40 8.78
CA LYS A 110 -15.83 1.71 9.46
C LYS A 110 -15.66 2.17 10.91
N THR A 111 -14.64 1.67 11.62
CA THR A 111 -14.33 2.08 12.99
C THR A 111 -13.85 3.52 13.09
N LEU A 112 -13.20 4.04 12.04
CA LEU A 112 -12.72 5.42 11.96
C LEU A 112 -13.71 6.33 11.22
N HIS A 113 -14.37 5.78 10.20
CA HIS A 113 -15.27 6.51 9.30
C HIS A 113 -16.60 5.73 9.15
N PRO A 114 -17.57 5.89 10.06
CA PRO A 114 -18.79 5.07 10.09
C PRO A 114 -19.60 5.04 8.79
N GLN A 115 -19.59 6.14 8.02
CA GLN A 115 -20.32 6.24 6.75
C GLN A 115 -19.53 5.76 5.52
N ALA A 116 -18.26 5.42 5.67
CA ALA A 116 -17.38 5.11 4.54
C ALA A 116 -17.85 3.91 3.71
N GLU A 117 -18.41 2.89 4.38
CA GLU A 117 -18.92 1.69 3.70
C GLU A 117 -20.15 2.00 2.83
N GLU A 118 -21.07 2.81 3.34
CA GLU A 118 -22.24 3.25 2.57
C GLU A 118 -21.82 4.04 1.32
N ILE A 119 -20.90 4.97 1.48
CA ILE A 119 -20.37 5.78 0.38
C ILE A 119 -19.62 4.89 -0.63
N ALA A 120 -18.78 3.99 -0.17
CA ALA A 120 -18.05 3.05 -1.04
C ALA A 120 -19.03 2.18 -1.87
N ASN A 121 -20.10 1.69 -1.25
CA ASN A 121 -21.15 0.95 -1.95
C ASN A 121 -21.86 1.82 -3.01
N LYS A 122 -22.22 3.07 -2.69
CA LYS A 122 -22.85 3.99 -3.66
C LYS A 122 -21.92 4.30 -4.83
N ILE A 123 -20.63 4.51 -4.57
CA ILE A 123 -19.64 4.73 -5.63
C ILE A 123 -19.53 3.49 -6.52
N TRP A 124 -19.39 2.30 -5.91
CA TRP A 124 -19.29 1.06 -6.66
C TRP A 124 -20.52 0.78 -7.52
N CYS A 125 -21.71 1.07 -7.02
CA CYS A 125 -22.98 0.86 -7.72
C CYS A 125 -23.31 1.98 -8.74
N ALA A 126 -22.43 2.94 -8.93
CA ALA A 126 -22.62 3.98 -9.94
C ALA A 126 -22.39 3.42 -11.35
N LYS A 127 -23.07 4.01 -12.35
CA LYS A 127 -22.90 3.63 -13.77
C LYS A 127 -21.45 3.83 -14.26
N ASN A 128 -20.81 4.90 -13.80
CA ASN A 128 -19.37 5.18 -14.00
C ASN A 128 -18.73 5.27 -12.61
N GLN A 129 -18.06 4.21 -12.20
CA GLN A 129 -17.48 4.09 -10.86
C GLN A 129 -16.36 5.09 -10.62
N TYR A 130 -15.50 5.32 -11.62
CA TYR A 130 -14.39 6.25 -11.48
C TYR A 130 -14.88 7.70 -11.39
N GLU A 131 -15.81 8.12 -12.23
CA GLU A 131 -16.42 9.45 -12.15
C GLU A 131 -17.09 9.69 -10.80
N ALA A 132 -17.83 8.69 -10.29
CA ALA A 132 -18.46 8.76 -8.98
C ALA A 132 -17.43 8.83 -7.83
N TRP A 133 -16.30 8.12 -7.98
CA TRP A 133 -15.18 8.21 -7.06
C TRP A 133 -14.55 9.60 -7.07
N GLU A 134 -14.20 10.11 -8.25
CA GLU A 134 -13.57 11.42 -8.44
C GLU A 134 -14.49 12.56 -7.94
N ASP A 135 -15.76 12.54 -8.33
CA ASP A 135 -16.80 13.49 -7.86
C ASP A 135 -16.89 13.52 -6.33
N TYR A 136 -16.87 12.34 -5.68
CA TYR A 136 -16.94 12.28 -4.23
C TYR A 136 -15.65 12.74 -3.56
N MET A 137 -14.50 12.29 -4.05
CA MET A 137 -13.21 12.59 -3.43
C MET A 137 -12.79 14.06 -3.61
N LEU A 138 -13.03 14.64 -4.78
CA LEU A 138 -12.62 16.03 -5.07
C LEU A 138 -13.70 17.05 -4.75
N HIS A 139 -14.98 16.70 -4.90
CA HIS A 139 -16.11 17.65 -4.83
C HIS A 139 -17.15 17.31 -3.77
N ARG A 140 -16.97 16.23 -3.01
CA ARG A 140 -17.93 15.74 -1.99
C ARG A 140 -19.33 15.46 -2.52
N LYS A 141 -19.45 15.18 -3.80
CA LYS A 141 -20.70 14.89 -4.47
C LYS A 141 -21.05 13.41 -4.28
N THR A 142 -21.98 13.13 -3.38
CA THR A 142 -22.43 11.76 -3.10
C THR A 142 -23.28 11.22 -4.26
N PRO A 143 -23.00 9.97 -4.76
CA PRO A 143 -23.88 9.35 -5.75
C PRO A 143 -25.30 9.18 -5.24
N LYS A 144 -26.29 9.43 -6.12
CA LYS A 144 -27.72 9.40 -5.75
C LYS A 144 -28.36 8.01 -5.73
N ASN A 145 -27.61 6.96 -6.13
CA ASN A 145 -28.11 5.59 -6.11
C ASN A 145 -28.23 5.04 -4.68
N SER A 146 -28.94 3.93 -4.53
CA SER A 146 -29.18 3.28 -3.22
C SER A 146 -27.95 2.56 -2.65
N GLY A 147 -26.91 2.31 -3.46
CA GLY A 147 -25.76 1.47 -3.07
C GLY A 147 -26.08 -0.03 -2.97
N GLN A 148 -27.27 -0.46 -3.47
CA GLN A 148 -27.74 -1.84 -3.38
C GLN A 148 -27.46 -2.60 -4.68
N CYS A 149 -26.20 -2.99 -4.86
CA CYS A 149 -25.77 -3.91 -5.90
C CYS A 149 -24.74 -4.88 -5.31
N SER A 150 -24.30 -5.86 -6.09
CA SER A 150 -23.20 -6.73 -5.66
C SER A 150 -21.89 -5.93 -5.60
N THR A 151 -21.32 -5.77 -4.41
CA THR A 151 -20.09 -5.00 -4.20
C THR A 151 -18.96 -5.88 -3.67
N PRO A 152 -17.69 -5.56 -3.97
CA PRO A 152 -16.53 -6.31 -3.46
C PRO A 152 -16.04 -5.82 -2.09
N ILE A 153 -16.73 -4.89 -1.44
CA ILE A 153 -16.22 -4.19 -0.26
C ILE A 153 -15.77 -5.15 0.83
N GLN A 154 -16.60 -6.14 1.18
CA GLN A 154 -16.26 -7.13 2.20
C GLN A 154 -15.06 -8.01 1.78
N LYS A 155 -14.96 -8.35 0.49
CA LYS A 155 -13.83 -9.11 -0.06
C LYS A 155 -12.55 -8.28 0.04
N ASN A 156 -12.62 -6.97 -0.23
CA ASN A 156 -11.49 -6.05 -0.10
C ASN A 156 -11.04 -5.89 1.35
N LEU A 157 -11.97 -5.85 2.32
CA LEU A 157 -11.63 -5.81 3.74
C LEU A 157 -10.87 -7.08 4.16
N ILE A 158 -11.34 -8.26 3.72
CA ILE A 158 -10.64 -9.54 3.98
C ILE A 158 -9.27 -9.56 3.28
N LEU A 159 -9.19 -9.08 2.04
CA LEU A 159 -7.92 -9.00 1.30
C LEU A 159 -6.94 -8.07 2.02
N GLY A 160 -7.39 -6.89 2.45
CA GLY A 160 -6.55 -5.96 3.20
C GLY A 160 -6.02 -6.54 4.51
N GLN A 161 -6.85 -7.31 5.24
CA GLN A 161 -6.39 -8.03 6.43
C GLN A 161 -5.29 -9.06 6.09
N LYS A 162 -5.48 -9.87 5.04
CA LYS A 162 -4.46 -10.83 4.56
C LYS A 162 -3.16 -10.14 4.17
N LEU A 163 -3.25 -8.96 3.57
CA LEU A 163 -2.11 -8.13 3.19
C LEU A 163 -1.58 -7.30 4.36
N GLN A 164 -2.12 -7.43 5.57
CA GLN A 164 -1.74 -6.65 6.75
C GLN A 164 -1.79 -5.14 6.51
N ILE A 165 -2.86 -4.67 5.85
CA ILE A 165 -3.12 -3.25 5.63
C ILE A 165 -3.82 -2.70 6.88
N ASN A 166 -3.13 -1.79 7.59
CA ASN A 166 -3.60 -1.23 8.86
C ASN A 166 -4.09 0.22 8.74
N GLY A 167 -4.07 0.78 7.54
CA GLY A 167 -4.50 2.16 7.30
C GLY A 167 -4.61 2.51 5.83
N THR A 168 -5.27 3.63 5.57
CA THR A 168 -5.48 4.18 4.23
C THR A 168 -4.92 5.60 4.12
N PRO A 169 -4.41 5.97 2.95
CA PRO A 169 -4.20 5.11 1.79
C PRO A 169 -3.03 4.14 1.99
N THR A 170 -3.09 2.95 1.39
CA THR A 170 -1.94 2.06 1.20
C THR A 170 -1.79 1.80 -0.29
N LEU A 171 -0.60 2.07 -0.83
CA LEU A 171 -0.29 1.94 -2.23
C LEU A 171 0.65 0.75 -2.46
N PHE A 172 0.49 0.10 -3.62
CA PHE A 172 1.46 -0.88 -4.10
C PHE A 172 1.90 -0.51 -5.52
N LEU A 173 3.21 -0.53 -5.73
CA LEU A 173 3.82 -0.33 -7.04
C LEU A 173 3.74 -1.62 -7.87
N LYS A 174 3.98 -1.53 -9.17
CA LYS A 174 3.99 -2.68 -10.09
C LYS A 174 4.95 -3.81 -9.66
N ASN A 175 6.05 -3.48 -8.98
CA ASN A 175 7.02 -4.44 -8.45
C ASN A 175 6.66 -4.99 -7.06
N GLY A 176 5.46 -4.72 -6.56
CA GLY A 176 4.96 -5.20 -5.28
C GLY A 176 5.39 -4.39 -4.06
N VAL A 177 6.21 -3.37 -4.23
CA VAL A 177 6.64 -2.50 -3.12
C VAL A 177 5.44 -1.79 -2.53
N ARG A 178 5.31 -1.87 -1.20
CA ARG A 178 4.27 -1.22 -0.41
C ARG A 178 4.71 0.17 0.02
N ILE A 179 3.83 1.14 -0.15
CA ILE A 179 3.92 2.49 0.41
C ILE A 179 2.75 2.65 1.39
N ALA A 180 3.05 2.67 2.67
CA ALA A 180 2.03 2.88 3.72
C ALA A 180 1.84 4.38 3.95
N GLY A 181 0.59 4.82 3.89
CA GLY A 181 0.23 6.24 4.03
C GLY A 181 0.33 7.01 2.71
N MET A 182 0.14 8.31 2.83
CA MET A 182 0.09 9.22 1.69
C MET A 182 1.49 9.75 1.35
N PRO A 183 1.92 9.74 0.08
CA PRO A 183 3.09 10.48 -0.38
C PRO A 183 2.96 11.99 -0.08
N GLN A 184 4.08 12.68 0.07
CA GLN A 184 4.10 14.08 0.50
C GLN A 184 3.53 15.04 -0.55
N ASN A 185 3.73 14.71 -1.84
CA ASN A 185 3.29 15.50 -2.99
C ASN A 185 3.22 14.67 -4.27
N ALA A 186 2.77 15.27 -5.37
CA ALA A 186 2.70 14.63 -6.68
C ALA A 186 4.08 14.21 -7.22
N GLU A 187 5.12 14.99 -6.95
CA GLU A 187 6.48 14.68 -7.40
C GLU A 187 7.00 13.37 -6.79
N GLN A 188 6.72 13.14 -5.50
CA GLN A 188 7.08 11.88 -4.84
C GLN A 188 6.32 10.71 -5.47
N ILE A 189 5.04 10.89 -5.84
CA ILE A 189 4.27 9.84 -6.56
C ILE A 189 4.94 9.52 -7.90
N GLU A 190 5.36 10.54 -8.65
CA GLU A 190 6.09 10.36 -9.91
C GLU A 190 7.40 9.60 -9.73
N GLN A 191 8.19 9.93 -8.71
CA GLN A 191 9.42 9.23 -8.37
C GLN A 191 9.16 7.74 -8.03
N LEU A 192 8.15 7.47 -7.21
CA LEU A 192 7.74 6.11 -6.84
C LEU A 192 7.31 5.30 -8.07
N LEU A 193 6.46 5.85 -8.94
CA LEU A 193 6.02 5.20 -10.17
C LEU A 193 7.18 4.90 -11.13
N ASN A 194 8.20 5.75 -11.17
CA ASN A 194 9.38 5.54 -11.99
C ASN A 194 10.34 4.50 -11.38
N SER A 195 10.47 4.43 -10.04
CA SER A 195 11.25 3.41 -9.36
C SER A 195 10.66 2.00 -9.53
N GLY A 196 9.35 1.88 -9.63
CA GLY A 196 8.66 0.62 -9.90
C GLY A 196 8.93 -0.01 -11.27
N LYS A 197 9.62 0.70 -12.18
CA LYS A 197 10.03 0.20 -13.50
C LYS A 197 11.33 -0.64 -13.48
N GLN A 198 12.12 -0.60 -12.41
CA GLN A 198 13.48 -1.15 -12.38
C GLN A 198 13.58 -2.59 -11.87
N SER A 199 12.57 -3.43 -12.07
CA SER A 199 12.68 -4.87 -11.81
C SER A 199 12.71 -5.61 -13.13
N LYS A 200 13.93 -5.77 -13.71
CA LYS A 200 14.26 -6.84 -14.66
C LYS A 200 14.87 -7.99 -13.90
#